data_b5f04711a9ba661f0d31ed677eff81c2
#
_entry.id   b5f04711a9ba661f0d31ed677eff81c2
#
_cell.length_a   1.000
_cell.length_b   1.000
_cell.length_c   1.000
_cell.angle_alpha   90.00
_cell.angle_beta   90.00
_cell.angle_gamma   90.00
#
_symmetry.space_group_name_H-M   'P 1'
#
loop_
_entity.id
_entity.type
_entity.pdbx_description
1 polymer ?
#
loop_
_entity_poly.entity_id
_entity_poly.type
_entity_poly.pdbx_seq_one_letter_code
_entity_poly.pdbx_strand_id
1 'polypeptide(L)'
;MTDIRTGRPATLAPNGMVTSPHSLASQAGVDVLRSGGSAVDAAVATSAALSVLYPHMTGVGGDAFWLIYDAKSAAVRYIDGGGRATAAGTIDAFTRRGLAEVPYRGVLPGTLTVPGAVASWGEAHAAYGRLPLARCLESAIGYARHGFPVTARLAYWRTLAREELAKSPEAAAIFLKDGAVLTNPDLARTLEAIASDGWHGFYEGEVARELVRWSMANDGFFTPADLKAQVARWGEPLKGSYRGVTIYETPAPTQGFAVLEMLNLLEPLEMHKKPFLGPDYVHFMVQAKQLAYHDRDRHLADPRFADVPMERLISKKYADERRRLMDPVRAIPWDRIPSYGSLAGDTVYIAAVDADGNAVSLIHSLYGGFGAAVVAGRTGVVLQNRSAYFSLDPANPNRVEPGKTPL
;
A
#
# COMPACT_ATOMS: atom_id res chain seq x y z
N MET A 1 -23.47 -19.65 -13.17
CA MET A 1 -22.12 -19.53 -12.56
C MET A 1 -21.14 -20.12 -13.54
N THR A 2 -20.14 -19.37 -13.97
CA THR A 2 -19.06 -19.91 -14.79
C THR A 2 -18.22 -20.80 -13.88
N ASP A 3 -18.12 -22.08 -14.22
CA ASP A 3 -17.30 -23.04 -13.47
C ASP A 3 -15.81 -22.68 -13.66
N ILE A 4 -15.30 -21.83 -12.77
CA ILE A 4 -13.87 -21.49 -12.75
C ILE A 4 -13.16 -22.65 -12.08
N ARG A 5 -12.64 -23.57 -12.89
CA ARG A 5 -11.79 -24.67 -12.42
C ARG A 5 -10.44 -24.11 -12.03
N THR A 6 -10.28 -23.75 -10.74
CA THR A 6 -8.96 -23.50 -10.17
C THR A 6 -8.34 -24.85 -9.80
N GLY A 7 -7.02 -24.99 -9.95
CA GLY A 7 -6.31 -26.20 -9.52
C GLY A 7 -6.30 -26.44 -7.99
N ARG A 8 -7.00 -25.61 -7.20
CA ARG A 8 -7.16 -25.73 -5.75
C ARG A 8 -8.63 -25.77 -5.37
N PRO A 9 -9.01 -26.66 -4.44
CA PRO A 9 -10.35 -26.62 -3.83
C PRO A 9 -10.56 -25.28 -3.10
N ALA A 10 -11.82 -24.86 -2.99
CA ALA A 10 -12.18 -23.72 -2.15
C ALA A 10 -11.80 -24.00 -0.69
N THR A 11 -11.14 -23.07 -0.04
CA THR A 11 -10.87 -23.12 1.40
C THR A 11 -12.08 -22.56 2.13
N LEU A 12 -12.66 -23.35 3.02
CA LEU A 12 -13.80 -22.96 3.87
C LEU A 12 -13.33 -22.93 5.33
N ALA A 13 -13.73 -21.91 6.06
CA ALA A 13 -13.40 -21.76 7.48
C ALA A 13 -14.62 -21.27 8.26
N PRO A 14 -15.03 -21.98 9.34
CA PRO A 14 -16.23 -21.63 10.10
C PRO A 14 -16.05 -20.44 11.07
N ASN A 15 -14.83 -20.18 11.53
CA ASN A 15 -14.56 -19.25 12.63
C ASN A 15 -13.70 -18.04 12.21
N GLY A 16 -13.54 -17.84 10.92
CA GLY A 16 -12.74 -16.75 10.36
C GLY A 16 -11.65 -17.21 9.41
N MET A 17 -11.05 -16.28 8.70
CA MET A 17 -10.05 -16.55 7.67
C MET A 17 -9.09 -15.38 7.56
N VAL A 18 -7.83 -15.69 7.25
CA VAL A 18 -6.81 -14.71 6.88
C VAL A 18 -6.16 -15.13 5.57
N THR A 19 -6.00 -14.19 4.64
CA THR A 19 -5.25 -14.40 3.41
C THR A 19 -4.20 -13.32 3.22
N SER A 20 -3.02 -13.74 2.77
CA SER A 20 -1.89 -12.88 2.45
C SER A 20 -0.92 -13.59 1.49
N PRO A 21 0.06 -12.90 0.88
CA PRO A 21 1.01 -13.52 -0.04
C PRO A 21 2.04 -14.44 0.62
N HIS A 22 2.09 -14.54 1.97
CA HIS A 22 3.05 -15.37 2.68
C HIS A 22 2.37 -16.23 3.76
N SER A 23 2.58 -17.56 3.72
CA SER A 23 1.91 -18.52 4.61
C SER A 23 2.15 -18.24 6.11
N LEU A 24 3.39 -17.95 6.51
CA LEU A 24 3.73 -17.62 7.91
C LEU A 24 3.04 -16.32 8.37
N ALA A 25 2.85 -15.36 7.48
CA ALA A 25 2.12 -14.13 7.82
C ALA A 25 0.62 -14.40 7.97
N SER A 26 0.03 -15.19 7.08
CA SER A 26 -1.37 -15.62 7.24
C SER A 26 -1.56 -16.43 8.53
N GLN A 27 -0.59 -17.28 8.87
CA GLN A 27 -0.63 -18.04 10.12
C GLN A 27 -0.58 -17.13 11.36
N ALA A 28 0.28 -16.10 11.38
CA ALA A 28 0.32 -15.12 12.46
C ALA A 28 -1.05 -14.46 12.70
N GLY A 29 -1.76 -14.08 11.64
CA GLY A 29 -3.13 -13.57 11.74
C GLY A 29 -4.14 -14.60 12.23
N VAL A 30 -4.05 -15.85 11.77
CA VAL A 30 -4.92 -16.95 12.23
C VAL A 30 -4.69 -17.26 13.72
N ASP A 31 -3.45 -17.23 14.19
CA ASP A 31 -3.12 -17.47 15.60
C ASP A 31 -3.69 -16.36 16.51
N VAL A 32 -3.73 -15.12 16.01
CA VAL A 32 -4.40 -13.99 16.68
C VAL A 32 -5.92 -14.22 16.73
N LEU A 33 -6.57 -14.64 15.63
CA LEU A 33 -7.99 -14.99 15.64
C LEU A 33 -8.30 -16.12 16.65
N ARG A 34 -7.48 -17.17 16.68
CA ARG A 34 -7.62 -18.28 17.63
C ARG A 34 -7.47 -17.84 19.08
N SER A 35 -6.70 -16.79 19.33
CA SER A 35 -6.52 -16.17 20.66
C SER A 35 -7.68 -15.24 21.06
N GLY A 36 -8.75 -15.15 20.26
CA GLY A 36 -9.90 -14.28 20.51
C GLY A 36 -9.77 -12.86 19.93
N GLY A 37 -8.78 -12.62 19.09
CA GLY A 37 -8.59 -11.35 18.38
C GLY A 37 -9.65 -11.08 17.34
N SER A 38 -9.83 -9.80 16.99
CA SER A 38 -10.70 -9.33 15.92
C SER A 38 -10.06 -9.51 14.53
N ALA A 39 -10.85 -9.28 13.48
CA ALA A 39 -10.34 -9.19 12.11
C ALA A 39 -9.24 -8.12 11.96
N VAL A 40 -9.35 -7.01 12.72
CA VAL A 40 -8.34 -5.93 12.73
C VAL A 40 -7.06 -6.39 13.43
N ASP A 41 -7.15 -7.05 14.58
CA ASP A 41 -5.96 -7.64 15.25
C ASP A 41 -5.22 -8.60 14.33
N ALA A 42 -5.96 -9.46 13.62
CA ALA A 42 -5.41 -10.41 12.66
C ALA A 42 -4.76 -9.71 11.45
N ALA A 43 -5.36 -8.63 10.94
CA ALA A 43 -4.80 -7.84 9.86
C ALA A 43 -3.51 -7.12 10.28
N VAL A 44 -3.45 -6.54 11.49
CA VAL A 44 -2.24 -5.94 12.06
C VAL A 44 -1.13 -7.00 12.20
N ALA A 45 -1.44 -8.17 12.78
CA ALA A 45 -0.45 -9.24 12.96
C ALA A 45 0.10 -9.74 11.61
N THR A 46 -0.77 -9.92 10.62
CA THR A 46 -0.39 -10.32 9.26
C THR A 46 0.47 -9.26 8.59
N SER A 47 0.07 -7.99 8.70
CA SER A 47 0.77 -6.84 8.12
C SER A 47 2.16 -6.66 8.74
N ALA A 48 2.29 -6.78 10.06
CA ALA A 48 3.55 -6.74 10.77
C ALA A 48 4.46 -7.92 10.38
N ALA A 49 3.91 -9.13 10.32
CA ALA A 49 4.66 -10.30 9.88
C ALA A 49 5.16 -10.16 8.43
N LEU A 50 4.34 -9.64 7.52
CA LEU A 50 4.75 -9.36 6.14
C LEU A 50 5.85 -8.31 6.05
N SER A 51 5.87 -7.32 6.94
CA SER A 51 6.94 -6.32 7.01
C SER A 51 8.32 -6.94 7.25
N VAL A 52 8.36 -8.14 7.82
CA VAL A 52 9.57 -8.93 8.06
C VAL A 52 9.78 -9.97 6.96
N LEU A 53 8.75 -10.77 6.66
CA LEU A 53 8.82 -11.95 5.79
C LEU A 53 8.80 -11.62 4.29
N TYR A 54 8.27 -10.43 3.93
CA TYR A 54 8.04 -10.01 2.55
C TYR A 54 8.58 -8.58 2.28
N PRO A 55 9.82 -8.27 2.73
CA PRO A 55 10.37 -6.91 2.78
C PRO A 55 10.59 -6.28 1.41
N HIS A 56 10.47 -7.05 0.34
CA HIS A 56 10.55 -6.55 -1.02
C HIS A 56 9.25 -5.91 -1.52
N MET A 57 8.12 -6.06 -0.80
CA MET A 57 6.83 -5.51 -1.19
C MET A 57 6.25 -4.55 -0.16
N THR A 58 6.52 -4.80 1.13
CA THR A 58 5.89 -4.09 2.24
C THR A 58 6.82 -3.94 3.43
N GLY A 59 6.52 -3.01 4.34
CA GLY A 59 7.32 -2.78 5.54
C GLY A 59 6.76 -1.66 6.40
N VAL A 60 7.17 -1.60 7.66
CA VAL A 60 6.77 -0.53 8.60
C VAL A 60 7.17 0.88 8.11
N GLY A 61 8.11 0.96 7.17
CA GLY A 61 8.50 2.20 6.48
C GLY A 61 7.65 2.52 5.25
N GLY A 62 6.49 1.89 5.10
CA GLY A 62 5.53 2.07 4.00
C GLY A 62 4.24 2.75 4.40
N ASP A 63 3.24 2.58 3.52
CA ASP A 63 1.87 3.09 3.67
C ASP A 63 0.86 1.96 3.73
N ALA A 64 -0.28 2.20 4.39
CA ALA A 64 -1.36 1.21 4.49
C ALA A 64 -2.74 1.86 4.38
N PHE A 65 -3.64 1.23 3.62
CA PHE A 65 -5.00 1.71 3.36
C PHE A 65 -5.99 0.61 3.69
N TRP A 66 -7.01 0.95 4.49
CA TRP A 66 -7.93 -0.01 5.07
C TRP A 66 -9.35 0.24 4.62
N LEU A 67 -10.06 -0.83 4.30
CA LEU A 67 -11.52 -0.87 4.35
C LEU A 67 -11.90 -1.86 5.44
N ILE A 68 -12.70 -1.41 6.40
CA ILE A 68 -13.11 -2.20 7.56
C ILE A 68 -14.64 -2.29 7.55
N TYR A 69 -15.16 -3.51 7.41
CA TYR A 69 -16.57 -3.79 7.56
C TYR A 69 -16.86 -4.21 9.01
N ASP A 70 -17.72 -3.45 9.66
CA ASP A 70 -18.26 -3.76 10.97
C ASP A 70 -19.60 -4.48 10.80
N ALA A 71 -19.65 -5.75 11.16
CA ALA A 71 -20.84 -6.60 10.99
C ALA A 71 -22.02 -6.13 11.87
N LYS A 72 -21.75 -5.52 13.03
CA LYS A 72 -22.79 -5.03 13.96
C LYS A 72 -23.53 -3.83 13.39
N SER A 73 -22.84 -2.90 12.78
CA SER A 73 -23.45 -1.69 12.19
C SER A 73 -23.74 -1.84 10.69
N ALA A 74 -23.27 -2.93 10.05
CA ALA A 74 -23.28 -3.15 8.61
C ALA A 74 -22.64 -2.00 7.81
N ALA A 75 -21.66 -1.32 8.41
CA ALA A 75 -20.99 -0.17 7.83
C ALA A 75 -19.57 -0.55 7.35
N VAL A 76 -19.15 0.07 6.25
CA VAL A 76 -17.75 0.03 5.80
C VAL A 76 -17.10 1.38 6.10
N ARG A 77 -15.92 1.36 6.71
CA ARG A 77 -15.14 2.55 7.03
C ARG A 77 -13.77 2.47 6.35
N TYR A 78 -13.19 3.63 6.12
CA TYR A 78 -11.88 3.77 5.48
C TYR A 78 -10.87 4.38 6.43
N ILE A 79 -9.61 3.91 6.38
CA ILE A 79 -8.46 4.58 7.01
C ILE A 79 -7.41 4.88 5.93
N ASP A 80 -7.03 6.16 5.85
CA ASP A 80 -5.89 6.65 5.09
C ASP A 80 -4.64 6.64 5.97
N GLY A 81 -3.77 5.67 5.75
CA GLY A 81 -2.42 5.60 6.32
C GLY A 81 -1.34 5.95 5.29
N GLY A 82 -1.63 6.87 4.37
CA GLY A 82 -0.66 7.41 3.43
C GLY A 82 0.32 8.37 4.08
N GLY A 83 1.59 8.23 3.74
CA GLY A 83 2.65 9.11 4.20
C GLY A 83 2.54 10.50 3.59
N ARG A 84 2.80 11.53 4.41
CA ARG A 84 2.77 12.94 3.97
C ARG A 84 4.17 13.46 3.69
N ALA A 85 4.28 14.32 2.67
CA ALA A 85 5.52 15.02 2.37
C ALA A 85 5.97 15.84 3.57
N THR A 86 7.26 15.79 3.86
CA THR A 86 7.93 16.55 4.92
C THR A 86 7.87 18.05 4.65
N ALA A 87 8.07 18.86 5.67
CA ALA A 87 8.07 20.33 5.56
C ALA A 87 9.13 20.84 4.57
N ALA A 88 10.27 20.16 4.45
CA ALA A 88 11.35 20.48 3.52
C ALA A 88 11.10 19.95 2.09
N GLY A 89 10.08 19.11 1.88
CA GLY A 89 9.74 18.50 0.58
C GLY A 89 9.07 19.49 -0.36
N THR A 90 9.85 20.28 -1.06
CA THR A 90 9.40 21.32 -2.01
C THR A 90 10.01 21.10 -3.39
N ILE A 91 9.36 21.60 -4.46
CA ILE A 91 9.93 21.61 -5.82
C ILE A 91 11.33 22.23 -5.81
N ASP A 92 11.50 23.34 -5.12
CA ASP A 92 12.77 24.04 -4.94
C ASP A 92 13.88 23.16 -4.32
N ALA A 93 13.53 22.28 -3.41
CA ALA A 93 14.50 21.38 -2.79
C ALA A 93 15.11 20.39 -3.78
N PHE A 94 14.38 19.99 -4.81
CA PHE A 94 14.85 19.15 -5.89
C PHE A 94 15.56 19.93 -6.99
N THR A 95 15.00 21.04 -7.44
CA THR A 95 15.58 21.86 -8.51
C THR A 95 16.94 22.45 -8.13
N ARG A 96 17.14 22.85 -6.86
CA ARG A 96 18.46 23.27 -6.34
C ARG A 96 19.50 22.16 -6.32
N ARG A 97 19.07 20.89 -6.31
CA ARG A 97 19.94 19.72 -6.46
C ARG A 97 20.15 19.32 -7.93
N GLY A 98 19.63 20.08 -8.89
CA GLY A 98 19.71 19.82 -10.33
C GLY A 98 18.83 18.67 -10.79
N LEU A 99 17.80 18.30 -10.03
CA LEU A 99 16.90 17.21 -10.35
C LEU A 99 15.67 17.73 -11.10
N ALA A 100 15.33 17.07 -12.21
CA ALA A 100 14.15 17.36 -13.03
C ALA A 100 12.91 16.53 -12.59
N GLU A 101 13.11 15.50 -11.78
CA GLU A 101 12.07 14.62 -11.24
C GLU A 101 12.46 14.11 -9.86
N VAL A 102 11.50 13.61 -9.10
CA VAL A 102 11.78 12.92 -7.83
C VAL A 102 12.45 11.57 -8.17
N PRO A 103 13.64 11.29 -7.63
CA PRO A 103 14.32 10.03 -7.91
C PRO A 103 13.48 8.82 -7.49
N TYR A 104 13.60 7.72 -8.23
CA TYR A 104 12.86 6.50 -7.91
C TYR A 104 13.49 5.73 -6.72
N ARG A 105 14.79 5.86 -6.50
CA ARG A 105 15.56 5.13 -5.46
C ARG A 105 16.43 6.09 -4.65
N GLY A 106 16.84 5.64 -3.47
CA GLY A 106 17.79 6.35 -2.63
C GLY A 106 17.13 7.14 -1.50
N VAL A 107 17.92 7.99 -0.86
CA VAL A 107 17.54 8.72 0.36
C VAL A 107 16.42 9.73 0.11
N LEU A 108 16.50 10.49 -0.99
CA LEU A 108 15.54 11.57 -1.24
C LEU A 108 14.09 11.06 -1.33
N PRO A 109 13.74 10.06 -2.19
CA PRO A 109 12.38 9.55 -2.19
C PRO A 109 12.04 8.80 -0.89
N GLY A 110 13.02 8.12 -0.25
CA GLY A 110 12.79 7.41 1.01
C GLY A 110 12.43 8.31 2.18
N THR A 111 12.88 9.57 2.16
CA THR A 111 12.66 10.54 3.25
C THR A 111 11.73 11.68 2.87
N LEU A 112 11.24 11.74 1.63
CA LEU A 112 10.31 12.80 1.20
C LEU A 112 8.94 12.66 1.87
N THR A 113 8.44 11.43 2.04
CA THR A 113 7.19 11.18 2.75
C THR A 113 7.44 10.38 4.03
N VAL A 114 6.82 10.80 5.13
CA VAL A 114 6.87 10.06 6.40
C VAL A 114 6.05 8.78 6.26
N PRO A 115 6.58 7.59 6.62
CA PRO A 115 5.82 6.34 6.56
C PRO A 115 4.51 6.42 7.35
N GLY A 116 3.40 5.94 6.78
CA GLY A 116 2.07 6.07 7.41
C GLY A 116 1.47 4.76 7.93
N ALA A 117 2.06 3.61 7.57
CA ALA A 117 1.51 2.30 7.89
C ALA A 117 1.29 2.08 9.39
N VAL A 118 2.29 2.40 10.23
CA VAL A 118 2.24 2.16 11.69
C VAL A 118 1.17 3.03 12.35
N ALA A 119 1.01 4.29 11.93
CA ALA A 119 -0.07 5.14 12.42
C ALA A 119 -1.46 4.56 12.11
N SER A 120 -1.61 3.95 10.91
CA SER A 120 -2.87 3.30 10.53
C SER A 120 -3.17 2.04 11.35
N TRP A 121 -2.12 1.28 11.74
CA TRP A 121 -2.30 0.16 12.68
C TRP A 121 -2.84 0.65 14.02
N GLY A 122 -2.28 1.74 14.54
CA GLY A 122 -2.73 2.34 15.79
C GLY A 122 -4.19 2.75 15.77
N GLU A 123 -4.61 3.48 14.71
CA GLU A 123 -5.99 3.92 14.54
C GLU A 123 -6.97 2.74 14.40
N ALA A 124 -6.64 1.76 13.55
CA ALA A 124 -7.48 0.58 13.36
C ALA A 124 -7.61 -0.24 14.65
N HIS A 125 -6.47 -0.48 15.32
CA HIS A 125 -6.42 -1.26 16.55
C HIS A 125 -7.14 -0.55 17.71
N ALA A 126 -6.98 0.76 17.87
CA ALA A 126 -7.70 1.51 18.90
C ALA A 126 -9.23 1.45 18.74
N ALA A 127 -9.74 1.38 17.50
CA ALA A 127 -11.17 1.34 17.22
C ALA A 127 -11.77 -0.08 17.30
N TYR A 128 -11.03 -1.11 16.87
CA TYR A 128 -11.56 -2.46 16.66
C TYR A 128 -10.71 -3.60 17.25
N GLY A 129 -9.57 -3.29 17.85
CA GLY A 129 -8.71 -4.28 18.48
C GLY A 129 -9.36 -4.87 19.74
N ARG A 130 -9.09 -6.15 19.99
CA ARG A 130 -9.55 -6.89 21.18
C ARG A 130 -8.36 -7.40 22.02
N LEU A 131 -7.23 -7.65 21.38
CA LEU A 131 -6.02 -8.10 22.04
C LEU A 131 -5.03 -6.92 22.22
N PRO A 132 -4.12 -7.00 23.18
CA PRO A 132 -3.03 -6.02 23.25
C PRO A 132 -2.23 -5.97 21.94
N LEU A 133 -1.81 -4.79 21.50
CA LEU A 133 -1.02 -4.62 20.27
C LEU A 133 0.27 -5.48 20.31
N ALA A 134 0.90 -5.60 21.48
CA ALA A 134 2.07 -6.45 21.68
C ALA A 134 1.81 -7.91 21.24
N ARG A 135 0.61 -8.45 21.52
CA ARG A 135 0.22 -9.81 21.08
C ARG A 135 0.13 -9.92 19.56
N CYS A 136 -0.37 -8.88 18.90
CA CYS A 136 -0.45 -8.84 17.43
C CYS A 136 0.95 -8.81 16.78
N LEU A 137 1.95 -8.20 17.44
CA LEU A 137 3.30 -8.05 16.90
C LEU A 137 4.26 -9.19 17.26
N GLU A 138 3.89 -10.10 18.16
CA GLU A 138 4.76 -11.14 18.70
C GLU A 138 5.41 -12.02 17.62
N SER A 139 4.64 -12.51 16.65
CA SER A 139 5.17 -13.34 15.56
C SER A 139 6.16 -12.57 14.68
N ALA A 140 5.86 -11.31 14.36
CA ALA A 140 6.74 -10.46 13.56
C ALA A 140 8.07 -10.21 14.26
N ILE A 141 8.04 -9.89 15.56
CA ILE A 141 9.22 -9.72 16.40
C ILE A 141 10.05 -11.01 16.42
N GLY A 142 9.40 -12.16 16.61
CA GLY A 142 10.03 -13.47 16.58
C GLY A 142 10.75 -13.75 15.27
N TYR A 143 10.09 -13.53 14.12
CA TYR A 143 10.70 -13.71 12.79
C TYR A 143 11.87 -12.75 12.55
N ALA A 144 11.75 -11.50 12.94
CA ALA A 144 12.82 -10.52 12.77
C ALA A 144 14.06 -10.87 13.62
N ARG A 145 13.86 -11.31 14.86
CA ARG A 145 14.92 -11.63 15.82
C ARG A 145 15.60 -12.96 15.54
N HIS A 146 14.82 -14.03 15.36
CA HIS A 146 15.33 -15.39 15.26
C HIS A 146 15.53 -15.87 13.83
N GLY A 147 14.98 -15.11 12.87
CA GLY A 147 15.11 -15.37 11.44
C GLY A 147 13.95 -16.16 10.85
N PHE A 148 13.90 -16.11 9.54
CA PHE A 148 12.92 -16.82 8.71
C PHE A 148 13.57 -17.33 7.43
N PRO A 149 13.02 -18.40 6.81
CA PRO A 149 13.60 -18.95 5.58
C PRO A 149 13.41 -18.00 4.40
N VAL A 150 14.49 -17.80 3.63
CA VAL A 150 14.45 -17.03 2.39
C VAL A 150 13.65 -17.80 1.34
N THR A 151 12.48 -17.32 1.00
CA THR A 151 11.63 -17.91 -0.04
C THR A 151 12.22 -17.69 -1.44
N ALA A 152 11.85 -18.52 -2.40
CA ALA A 152 12.25 -18.34 -3.81
C ALA A 152 11.86 -16.94 -4.35
N ARG A 153 10.70 -16.42 -3.92
CA ARG A 153 10.24 -15.08 -4.30
C ARG A 153 11.15 -13.98 -3.75
N LEU A 154 11.50 -14.06 -2.48
CA LEU A 154 12.44 -13.11 -1.86
C LEU A 154 13.83 -13.19 -2.49
N ALA A 155 14.34 -14.40 -2.75
CA ALA A 155 15.63 -14.60 -3.44
C ALA A 155 15.64 -13.97 -4.84
N TYR A 156 14.57 -14.15 -5.60
CA TYR A 156 14.39 -13.52 -6.92
C TYR A 156 14.49 -11.98 -6.82
N TRP A 157 13.73 -11.37 -5.90
CA TRP A 157 13.74 -9.92 -5.73
C TRP A 157 15.08 -9.37 -5.19
N ARG A 158 15.75 -10.10 -4.32
CA ARG A 158 17.12 -9.77 -3.88
C ARG A 158 18.09 -9.73 -5.05
N THR A 159 17.96 -10.67 -5.99
CA THR A 159 18.79 -10.70 -7.21
C THR A 159 18.47 -9.51 -8.11
N LEU A 160 17.18 -9.23 -8.35
CA LEU A 160 16.74 -8.13 -9.22
C LEU A 160 17.13 -6.76 -8.66
N ALA A 161 17.07 -6.56 -7.35
CA ALA A 161 17.37 -5.30 -6.68
C ALA A 161 18.83 -5.21 -6.16
N ARG A 162 19.70 -6.18 -6.48
CA ARG A 162 21.05 -6.29 -5.91
C ARG A 162 21.87 -5.00 -6.02
N GLU A 163 21.89 -4.37 -7.20
CA GLU A 163 22.66 -3.16 -7.45
C GLU A 163 22.16 -1.99 -6.62
N GLU A 164 20.85 -1.84 -6.49
CA GLU A 164 20.25 -0.75 -5.71
C GLU A 164 20.44 -0.97 -4.20
N LEU A 165 20.24 -2.19 -3.72
CA LEU A 165 20.46 -2.54 -2.31
C LEU A 165 21.94 -2.38 -1.89
N ALA A 166 22.87 -2.63 -2.80
CA ALA A 166 24.31 -2.48 -2.53
C ALA A 166 24.74 -1.02 -2.29
N LYS A 167 23.93 -0.04 -2.72
CA LYS A 167 24.20 1.39 -2.51
C LYS A 167 23.93 1.84 -1.07
N SER A 168 23.11 1.09 -0.29
CA SER A 168 22.86 1.32 1.13
C SER A 168 23.59 0.27 1.97
N PRO A 169 24.61 0.64 2.75
CA PRO A 169 25.35 -0.31 3.60
C PRO A 169 24.46 -1.13 4.52
N GLU A 170 23.44 -0.49 5.11
CA GLU A 170 22.50 -1.15 6.01
C GLU A 170 21.60 -2.14 5.27
N ALA A 171 21.10 -1.76 4.08
CA ALA A 171 20.29 -2.66 3.24
C ALA A 171 21.12 -3.84 2.74
N ALA A 172 22.35 -3.61 2.31
CA ALA A 172 23.28 -4.64 1.88
C ALA A 172 23.58 -5.64 3.01
N ALA A 173 23.84 -5.14 4.23
CA ALA A 173 24.15 -5.98 5.41
C ALA A 173 22.99 -6.92 5.78
N ILE A 174 21.74 -6.51 5.53
CA ILE A 174 20.55 -7.33 5.83
C ILE A 174 20.22 -8.23 4.61
N PHE A 175 20.05 -7.64 3.43
CA PHE A 175 19.43 -8.34 2.30
C PHE A 175 20.41 -9.01 1.35
N LEU A 176 21.69 -8.61 1.31
CA LEU A 176 22.67 -9.20 0.41
C LEU A 176 23.59 -10.22 1.09
N LYS A 177 23.40 -10.46 2.40
CA LYS A 177 24.08 -11.52 3.11
C LYS A 177 23.66 -12.89 2.59
N ASP A 178 24.64 -13.76 2.36
CA ASP A 178 24.38 -15.14 1.98
C ASP A 178 23.73 -15.93 3.13
N GLY A 179 22.89 -16.90 2.75
CA GLY A 179 22.25 -17.81 3.71
C GLY A 179 20.80 -18.10 3.36
N ALA A 180 20.31 -19.23 3.86
CA ALA A 180 18.94 -19.69 3.70
C ALA A 180 17.97 -19.06 4.73
N VAL A 181 18.52 -18.42 5.77
CA VAL A 181 17.76 -17.75 6.84
C VAL A 181 18.17 -16.28 6.88
N LEU A 182 17.18 -15.39 6.91
CA LEU A 182 17.38 -13.96 7.05
C LEU A 182 16.93 -13.49 8.44
N THR A 183 17.73 -12.63 9.06
CA THR A 183 17.41 -11.96 10.33
C THR A 183 17.47 -10.45 10.15
N ASN A 184 16.67 -9.74 10.93
CA ASN A 184 16.73 -8.27 11.02
C ASN A 184 16.50 -7.84 12.49
N PRO A 185 17.51 -7.99 13.35
CA PRO A 185 17.38 -7.69 14.79
C PRO A 185 17.09 -6.21 15.06
N ASP A 186 17.49 -5.31 14.15
CA ASP A 186 17.19 -3.90 14.27
C ASP A 186 15.67 -3.65 14.07
N LEU A 187 15.06 -4.32 13.10
CA LEU A 187 13.61 -4.28 12.90
C LEU A 187 12.85 -4.92 14.09
N ALA A 188 13.41 -5.98 14.70
CA ALA A 188 12.82 -6.54 15.89
C ALA A 188 12.72 -5.50 17.01
N ARG A 189 13.79 -4.70 17.26
CA ARG A 189 13.75 -3.60 18.24
C ARG A 189 12.74 -2.51 17.89
N THR A 190 12.63 -2.17 16.60
CA THR A 190 11.61 -1.23 16.14
C THR A 190 10.19 -1.75 16.41
N LEU A 191 9.90 -3.02 16.12
CA LEU A 191 8.61 -3.65 16.40
C LEU A 191 8.32 -3.75 17.89
N GLU A 192 9.35 -3.97 18.72
CA GLU A 192 9.23 -3.99 20.20
C GLU A 192 8.89 -2.60 20.76
N ALA A 193 9.48 -1.54 20.24
CA ALA A 193 9.11 -0.18 20.61
C ALA A 193 7.64 0.12 20.26
N ILE A 194 7.16 -0.35 19.09
CA ILE A 194 5.74 -0.23 18.70
C ILE A 194 4.86 -1.08 19.63
N ALA A 195 5.30 -2.28 20.02
CA ALA A 195 4.56 -3.16 20.92
C ALA A 195 4.42 -2.58 22.33
N SER A 196 5.45 -1.89 22.83
CA SER A 196 5.49 -1.25 24.16
C SER A 196 4.70 0.06 24.20
N ASP A 197 4.96 0.95 23.24
CA ASP A 197 4.53 2.35 23.32
C ASP A 197 3.41 2.67 22.31
N GLY A 198 2.84 1.64 21.66
CA GLY A 198 1.88 1.81 20.58
C GLY A 198 2.56 2.42 19.35
N TRP A 199 1.77 3.01 18.45
CA TRP A 199 2.29 3.64 17.24
C TRP A 199 3.24 4.82 17.53
N HIS A 200 3.14 5.44 18.70
CA HIS A 200 4.06 6.49 19.17
C HIS A 200 5.51 6.00 19.28
N GLY A 201 5.72 4.71 19.60
CA GLY A 201 7.05 4.09 19.65
C GLY A 201 7.82 4.18 18.32
N PHE A 202 7.11 4.34 17.20
CA PHE A 202 7.73 4.53 15.88
C PHE A 202 8.00 6.01 15.57
N TYR A 203 7.07 6.92 15.89
CA TYR A 203 7.14 8.33 15.45
C TYR A 203 7.73 9.27 16.50
N GLU A 204 7.86 8.80 17.69
CA GLU A 204 8.43 9.56 18.80
C GLU A 204 9.57 8.86 19.54
N GLY A 205 10.17 8.71 20.30
CA GLY A 205 11.14 7.84 20.96
C GLY A 205 12.45 7.62 20.18
N GLU A 206 13.05 6.46 20.39
CA GLU A 206 14.38 6.14 19.86
C GLU A 206 14.35 5.84 18.36
N VAL A 207 13.32 5.16 17.89
CA VAL A 207 13.16 4.85 16.46
C VAL A 207 13.11 6.15 15.65
N ALA A 208 12.29 7.12 16.08
CA ALA A 208 12.20 8.41 15.42
C ALA A 208 13.52 9.17 15.42
N ARG A 209 14.23 9.20 16.57
CA ARG A 209 15.55 9.85 16.65
C ARG A 209 16.56 9.23 15.68
N GLU A 210 16.54 7.90 15.56
CA GLU A 210 17.45 7.21 14.64
C GLU A 210 17.08 7.49 13.16
N LEU A 211 15.78 7.47 12.81
CA LEU A 211 15.30 7.83 11.46
C LEU A 211 15.76 9.24 11.08
N VAL A 212 15.60 10.21 11.97
CA VAL A 212 16.01 11.62 11.74
C VAL A 212 17.53 11.72 11.64
N ARG A 213 18.27 11.10 12.56
CA ARG A 213 19.74 11.13 12.56
C ARG A 213 20.31 10.57 11.26
N TRP A 214 19.81 9.42 10.83
CA TRP A 214 20.22 8.80 9.58
C TRP A 214 19.85 9.66 8.37
N SER A 215 18.63 10.19 8.34
CA SER A 215 18.15 11.08 7.28
C SER A 215 19.06 12.33 7.14
N MET A 216 19.36 13.00 8.24
CA MET A 216 20.24 14.19 8.23
C MET A 216 21.67 13.86 7.79
N ALA A 217 22.22 12.71 8.21
CA ALA A 217 23.56 12.27 7.80
C ALA A 217 23.67 11.94 6.31
N ASN A 218 22.53 11.73 5.63
CA ASN A 218 22.46 11.34 4.23
C ASN A 218 21.73 12.39 3.34
N ASP A 219 21.68 13.65 3.77
CA ASP A 219 21.00 14.76 3.06
C ASP A 219 19.50 14.48 2.77
N GLY A 220 18.83 13.78 3.66
CA GLY A 220 17.40 13.49 3.60
C GLY A 220 16.53 14.58 4.23
N PHE A 221 15.21 14.36 4.24
CA PHE A 221 14.21 15.38 4.61
C PHE A 221 13.60 15.21 5.99
N PHE A 222 13.74 14.07 6.69
CA PHE A 222 13.05 13.86 7.96
C PHE A 222 13.51 14.81 9.05
N THR A 223 12.53 15.42 9.74
CA THR A 223 12.73 16.15 10.99
C THR A 223 11.89 15.51 12.11
N PRO A 224 12.19 15.76 13.39
CA PRO A 224 11.35 15.29 14.50
C PRO A 224 9.90 15.78 14.39
N ALA A 225 9.70 16.99 13.88
CA ALA A 225 8.38 17.58 13.71
C ALA A 225 7.57 16.87 12.63
N ASP A 226 8.21 16.47 11.51
CA ASP A 226 7.55 15.72 10.44
C ASP A 226 7.07 14.36 10.93
N LEU A 227 7.92 13.62 11.65
CA LEU A 227 7.56 12.30 12.19
C LEU A 227 6.41 12.43 13.19
N LYS A 228 6.50 13.35 14.15
CA LYS A 228 5.46 13.59 15.17
C LYS A 228 4.13 14.04 14.55
N ALA A 229 4.14 14.74 13.42
CA ALA A 229 2.94 15.21 12.74
C ALA A 229 2.24 14.12 11.93
N GLN A 230 2.85 12.94 11.72
CA GLN A 230 2.25 11.85 10.95
C GLN A 230 1.09 11.24 11.74
N VAL A 231 -0.08 11.20 11.11
CA VAL A 231 -1.29 10.56 11.62
C VAL A 231 -2.01 9.83 10.47
N ALA A 232 -2.68 8.77 10.78
CA ALA A 232 -3.66 8.17 9.88
C ALA A 232 -5.02 8.87 10.06
N ARG A 233 -5.88 8.79 9.04
CA ARG A 233 -7.17 9.50 9.04
C ARG A 233 -8.31 8.57 8.69
N TRP A 234 -9.37 8.67 9.47
CA TRP A 234 -10.63 8.07 9.12
C TRP A 234 -11.33 8.83 8.00
N GLY A 235 -12.05 8.11 7.15
CA GLY A 235 -12.83 8.68 6.06
C GLY A 235 -13.94 7.73 5.61
N GLU A 236 -14.75 8.23 4.66
CA GLU A 236 -15.79 7.43 4.03
C GLU A 236 -15.23 6.76 2.77
N PRO A 237 -15.52 5.47 2.54
CA PRO A 237 -15.13 4.80 1.32
C PRO A 237 -15.94 5.33 0.12
N LEU A 238 -15.35 5.24 -1.08
CA LEU A 238 -16.13 5.38 -2.30
C LEU A 238 -17.11 4.20 -2.41
N LYS A 239 -18.30 4.48 -2.95
CA LYS A 239 -19.34 3.48 -3.15
C LYS A 239 -19.81 3.51 -4.60
N GLY A 240 -19.84 2.35 -5.22
CA GLY A 240 -20.40 2.13 -6.54
C GLY A 240 -21.26 0.89 -6.60
N SER A 241 -21.81 0.59 -7.77
CA SER A 241 -22.56 -0.64 -8.00
C SER A 241 -22.16 -1.29 -9.32
N TYR A 242 -22.12 -2.60 -9.34
CA TYR A 242 -21.93 -3.40 -10.54
C TYR A 242 -22.85 -4.60 -10.53
N ARG A 243 -23.79 -4.66 -11.48
CA ARG A 243 -24.77 -5.76 -11.62
C ARG A 243 -25.52 -6.10 -10.33
N GLY A 244 -25.94 -5.05 -9.61
CA GLY A 244 -26.69 -5.20 -8.35
C GLY A 244 -25.84 -5.46 -7.09
N VAL A 245 -24.52 -5.59 -7.25
CA VAL A 245 -23.59 -5.72 -6.11
C VAL A 245 -23.03 -4.34 -5.77
N THR A 246 -23.01 -4.01 -4.48
CA THR A 246 -22.33 -2.79 -3.99
C THR A 246 -20.84 -3.05 -3.88
N ILE A 247 -20.06 -2.11 -4.41
CA ILE A 247 -18.59 -2.13 -4.38
C ILE A 247 -18.12 -0.95 -3.55
N TYR A 248 -17.21 -1.19 -2.63
CA TYR A 248 -16.54 -0.16 -1.83
C TYR A 248 -15.07 -0.08 -2.24
N GLU A 249 -14.57 1.14 -2.42
CA GLU A 249 -13.20 1.42 -2.79
C GLU A 249 -12.61 2.55 -1.94
N THR A 250 -11.29 2.61 -1.90
CA THR A 250 -10.58 3.68 -1.19
C THR A 250 -10.66 4.99 -1.97
N PRO A 251 -10.92 6.15 -1.32
CA PRO A 251 -10.99 7.45 -1.98
C PRO A 251 -9.61 8.01 -2.35
N ALA A 252 -9.58 9.16 -3.01
CA ALA A 252 -8.34 9.91 -3.26
C ALA A 252 -7.60 10.21 -1.92
N PRO A 253 -6.24 10.17 -1.92
CA PRO A 253 -5.34 10.13 -3.07
C PRO A 253 -5.06 8.71 -3.61
N THR A 254 -5.80 7.69 -3.21
CA THR A 254 -5.65 6.36 -3.79
C THR A 254 -6.41 6.22 -5.11
N GLN A 255 -6.06 5.21 -5.90
CA GLN A 255 -6.64 4.99 -7.22
C GLN A 255 -7.89 4.09 -7.23
N GLY A 256 -8.54 3.87 -6.08
CA GLY A 256 -9.71 3.00 -5.97
C GLY A 256 -10.86 3.38 -6.92
N PHE A 257 -11.06 4.68 -7.18
CA PHE A 257 -12.08 5.14 -8.11
C PHE A 257 -11.93 4.55 -9.53
N ALA A 258 -10.71 4.26 -9.97
CA ALA A 258 -10.46 3.69 -11.29
C ALA A 258 -11.12 2.31 -11.45
N VAL A 259 -11.23 1.53 -10.37
CA VAL A 259 -11.97 0.26 -10.37
C VAL A 259 -13.46 0.52 -10.60
N LEU A 260 -14.04 1.48 -9.89
CA LEU A 260 -15.46 1.84 -10.06
C LEU A 260 -15.76 2.38 -11.46
N GLU A 261 -14.86 3.20 -12.00
CA GLU A 261 -14.97 3.70 -13.37
C GLU A 261 -14.89 2.55 -14.39
N MET A 262 -13.92 1.65 -14.27
CA MET A 262 -13.80 0.47 -15.12
C MET A 262 -15.06 -0.41 -15.05
N LEU A 263 -15.59 -0.66 -13.87
CA LEU A 263 -16.83 -1.43 -13.69
C LEU A 263 -18.01 -0.74 -14.36
N ASN A 264 -18.14 0.58 -14.25
CA ASN A 264 -19.18 1.36 -14.92
C ASN A 264 -19.04 1.34 -16.46
N LEU A 265 -17.81 1.37 -16.99
CA LEU A 265 -17.55 1.23 -18.42
C LEU A 265 -17.94 -0.15 -18.94
N LEU A 266 -17.68 -1.20 -18.17
CA LEU A 266 -17.85 -2.59 -18.59
C LEU A 266 -19.28 -3.14 -18.36
N GLU A 267 -20.04 -2.57 -17.44
CA GLU A 267 -21.35 -3.13 -17.04
C GLU A 267 -22.32 -3.34 -18.21
N PRO A 268 -22.53 -2.38 -19.14
CA PRO A 268 -23.42 -2.59 -20.28
C PRO A 268 -22.88 -3.54 -21.35
N LEU A 269 -21.61 -3.90 -21.30
CA LEU A 269 -20.97 -4.79 -22.27
C LEU A 269 -21.18 -6.28 -21.96
N GLU A 270 -21.92 -6.59 -20.89
CA GLU A 270 -22.31 -7.95 -20.49
C GLU A 270 -21.10 -8.91 -20.46
N MET A 271 -20.00 -8.49 -19.82
CA MET A 271 -18.73 -9.23 -19.79
C MET A 271 -18.88 -10.71 -19.36
N HIS A 272 -19.88 -11.00 -18.54
CA HIS A 272 -20.18 -12.37 -18.08
C HIS A 272 -20.69 -13.32 -19.19
N LYS A 273 -21.14 -12.77 -20.33
CA LYS A 273 -21.55 -13.54 -21.50
C LYS A 273 -20.39 -13.82 -22.46
N LYS A 274 -19.25 -13.17 -22.27
CA LYS A 274 -18.07 -13.37 -23.09
C LYS A 274 -17.23 -14.53 -22.51
N PRO A 275 -16.55 -15.31 -23.37
CA PRO A 275 -15.60 -16.32 -22.89
C PRO A 275 -14.55 -15.68 -21.97
N PHE A 276 -14.39 -16.21 -20.75
CA PHE A 276 -13.42 -15.72 -19.80
C PHE A 276 -12.00 -15.75 -20.38
N LEU A 277 -11.29 -14.64 -20.32
CA LEU A 277 -9.98 -14.42 -20.94
C LEU A 277 -9.94 -14.61 -22.48
N GLY A 278 -11.09 -14.69 -23.13
CA GLY A 278 -11.16 -14.66 -24.60
C GLY A 278 -10.77 -13.28 -25.17
N PRO A 279 -10.51 -13.18 -26.49
CA PRO A 279 -10.05 -11.94 -27.10
C PRO A 279 -10.93 -10.72 -26.80
N ASP A 280 -12.24 -10.84 -26.96
CA ASP A 280 -13.18 -9.74 -26.67
C ASP A 280 -13.16 -9.35 -25.19
N TYR A 281 -13.06 -10.34 -24.27
CA TYR A 281 -13.00 -10.09 -22.85
C TYR A 281 -11.76 -9.25 -22.51
N VAL A 282 -10.59 -9.66 -22.96
CA VAL A 282 -9.33 -8.95 -22.75
C VAL A 282 -9.35 -7.58 -23.43
N HIS A 283 -9.86 -7.50 -24.65
CA HIS A 283 -9.95 -6.26 -25.43
C HIS A 283 -10.71 -5.16 -24.69
N PHE A 284 -11.90 -5.45 -24.18
CA PHE A 284 -12.69 -4.47 -23.44
C PHE A 284 -12.09 -4.13 -22.07
N MET A 285 -11.51 -5.12 -21.37
CA MET A 285 -10.81 -4.86 -20.11
C MET A 285 -9.64 -3.89 -20.28
N VAL A 286 -8.84 -4.06 -21.34
CA VAL A 286 -7.70 -3.18 -21.62
C VAL A 286 -8.17 -1.76 -21.97
N GLN A 287 -9.19 -1.60 -22.79
CA GLN A 287 -9.72 -0.27 -23.12
C GLN A 287 -10.34 0.43 -21.90
N ALA A 288 -11.10 -0.30 -21.07
CA ALA A 288 -11.65 0.26 -19.83
C ALA A 288 -10.53 0.74 -18.89
N LYS A 289 -9.47 -0.09 -18.73
CA LYS A 289 -8.28 0.31 -17.96
C LYS A 289 -7.62 1.55 -18.54
N GLN A 290 -7.43 1.61 -19.87
CA GLN A 290 -6.79 2.75 -20.54
C GLN A 290 -7.54 4.05 -20.24
N LEU A 291 -8.88 4.05 -20.33
CA LEU A 291 -9.71 5.21 -20.07
C LEU A 291 -9.64 5.63 -18.58
N ALA A 292 -9.82 4.70 -17.66
CA ALA A 292 -9.79 4.98 -16.23
C ALA A 292 -8.40 5.46 -15.75
N TYR A 293 -7.33 4.91 -16.31
CA TYR A 293 -5.97 5.34 -15.96
C TYR A 293 -5.62 6.69 -16.57
N HIS A 294 -6.14 7.03 -17.74
CA HIS A 294 -6.01 8.37 -18.30
C HIS A 294 -6.69 9.41 -17.40
N ASP A 295 -7.86 9.09 -16.85
CA ASP A 295 -8.54 9.99 -15.92
C ASP A 295 -7.83 10.05 -14.57
N ARG A 296 -7.26 8.93 -14.10
CA ARG A 296 -6.38 8.91 -12.93
C ARG A 296 -5.20 9.88 -13.09
N ASP A 297 -4.47 9.77 -14.19
CA ASP A 297 -3.26 10.56 -14.42
C ASP A 297 -3.54 12.07 -14.57
N ARG A 298 -4.77 12.41 -14.96
CA ARG A 298 -5.19 13.82 -15.13
C ARG A 298 -5.77 14.46 -13.88
N HIS A 299 -6.42 13.68 -13.03
CA HIS A 299 -7.29 14.22 -11.98
C HIS A 299 -6.90 13.80 -10.58
N LEU A 300 -6.21 12.66 -10.43
CA LEU A 300 -5.97 12.13 -9.10
C LEU A 300 -4.84 12.87 -8.39
N ALA A 301 -5.15 13.34 -7.19
CA ALA A 301 -4.23 13.99 -6.27
C ALA A 301 -4.82 13.95 -4.86
N ASP A 302 -4.08 14.44 -3.88
CA ASP A 302 -4.59 14.68 -2.54
C ASP A 302 -5.70 15.76 -2.59
N PRO A 303 -6.95 15.43 -2.22
CA PRO A 303 -8.08 16.36 -2.34
C PRO A 303 -7.98 17.57 -1.42
N ARG A 304 -7.05 17.58 -0.48
CA ARG A 304 -6.76 18.76 0.35
C ARG A 304 -5.95 19.83 -0.40
N PHE A 305 -5.34 19.47 -1.54
CA PHE A 305 -4.42 20.32 -2.29
C PHE A 305 -4.85 20.52 -3.75
N ALA A 306 -5.80 19.76 -4.24
CA ALA A 306 -6.31 19.86 -5.61
C ALA A 306 -7.80 19.47 -5.65
N ASP A 307 -8.54 20.07 -6.59
CA ASP A 307 -9.91 19.66 -6.85
C ASP A 307 -9.91 18.36 -7.66
N VAL A 308 -10.44 17.29 -7.04
CA VAL A 308 -10.60 15.97 -7.67
C VAL A 308 -12.08 15.73 -7.91
N PRO A 309 -12.58 15.75 -9.16
CA PRO A 309 -14.01 15.65 -9.47
C PRO A 309 -14.54 14.22 -9.28
N MET A 310 -14.39 13.67 -8.07
CA MET A 310 -14.60 12.26 -7.76
C MET A 310 -16.02 11.78 -8.09
N GLU A 311 -17.04 12.57 -7.72
CA GLU A 311 -18.44 12.21 -7.97
C GLU A 311 -18.72 12.05 -9.47
N ARG A 312 -18.11 12.92 -10.30
CA ARG A 312 -18.21 12.82 -11.76
C ARG A 312 -17.52 11.55 -12.27
N LEU A 313 -16.26 11.30 -11.85
CA LEU A 313 -15.45 10.19 -12.35
C LEU A 313 -16.09 8.82 -12.09
N ILE A 314 -16.75 8.63 -10.94
CA ILE A 314 -17.42 7.36 -10.60
C ILE A 314 -18.88 7.30 -11.07
N SER A 315 -19.39 8.32 -11.79
CA SER A 315 -20.79 8.34 -12.23
C SER A 315 -21.02 7.47 -13.47
N LYS A 316 -22.17 6.80 -13.52
CA LYS A 316 -22.62 6.04 -14.69
C LYS A 316 -22.72 6.95 -15.95
N LYS A 317 -23.17 8.19 -15.78
CA LYS A 317 -23.28 9.17 -16.87
C LYS A 317 -21.93 9.44 -17.51
N TYR A 318 -20.91 9.68 -16.71
CA TYR A 318 -19.56 9.91 -17.21
C TYR A 318 -19.00 8.66 -17.91
N ALA A 319 -19.22 7.49 -17.34
CA ALA A 319 -18.83 6.23 -17.98
C ALA A 319 -19.52 6.04 -19.35
N ASP A 320 -20.79 6.44 -19.50
CA ASP A 320 -21.49 6.41 -20.82
C ASP A 320 -20.85 7.36 -21.85
N GLU A 321 -20.42 8.54 -21.41
CA GLU A 321 -19.68 9.47 -22.26
C GLU A 321 -18.34 8.88 -22.70
N ARG A 322 -17.58 8.32 -21.76
CA ARG A 322 -16.24 7.73 -22.01
C ARG A 322 -16.31 6.45 -22.84
N ARG A 323 -17.35 5.62 -22.67
CA ARG A 323 -17.53 4.37 -23.42
C ARG A 323 -17.65 4.58 -24.92
N ARG A 324 -18.11 5.76 -25.38
CA ARG A 324 -18.16 6.11 -26.82
C ARG A 324 -16.77 6.13 -27.47
N LEU A 325 -15.70 6.17 -26.68
CA LEU A 325 -14.33 6.08 -27.16
C LEU A 325 -13.85 4.63 -27.34
N MET A 326 -14.56 3.67 -26.77
CA MET A 326 -14.24 2.24 -26.92
C MET A 326 -14.72 1.73 -28.26
N ASP A 327 -13.87 0.97 -28.94
CA ASP A 327 -14.16 0.36 -30.24
C ASP A 327 -14.21 -1.18 -30.07
N PRO A 328 -15.25 -1.88 -30.55
CA PRO A 328 -15.37 -3.32 -30.37
C PRO A 328 -14.36 -4.12 -31.20
N VAL A 329 -13.71 -3.52 -32.20
CA VAL A 329 -12.82 -4.21 -33.14
C VAL A 329 -11.37 -3.72 -33.03
N ARG A 330 -11.17 -2.44 -32.71
CA ARG A 330 -9.86 -1.80 -32.69
C ARG A 330 -9.50 -1.29 -31.30
N ALA A 331 -8.25 -1.49 -30.88
CA ALA A 331 -7.75 -0.90 -29.64
C ALA A 331 -7.72 0.65 -29.75
N ILE A 332 -8.00 1.33 -28.65
CA ILE A 332 -7.81 2.78 -28.58
C ILE A 332 -6.32 3.07 -28.75
N PRO A 333 -5.91 3.90 -29.72
CA PRO A 333 -4.51 4.25 -29.91
C PRO A 333 -3.95 4.98 -28.67
N TRP A 334 -2.75 4.58 -28.25
CA TRP A 334 -2.10 5.14 -27.07
C TRP A 334 -1.68 6.61 -27.23
N ASP A 335 -1.44 7.07 -28.45
CA ASP A 335 -1.17 8.47 -28.79
C ASP A 335 -2.44 9.33 -28.66
N ARG A 336 -3.62 8.74 -28.84
CA ARG A 336 -4.90 9.43 -28.66
C ARG A 336 -5.33 9.54 -27.21
N ILE A 337 -5.17 8.48 -26.44
CA ILE A 337 -5.49 8.42 -25.00
C ILE A 337 -4.29 7.77 -24.29
N PRO A 338 -3.23 8.53 -24.05
CA PRO A 338 -2.10 8.04 -23.30
C PRO A 338 -2.55 7.73 -21.86
N SER A 339 -2.13 6.59 -21.39
CA SER A 339 -2.29 6.19 -20.00
C SER A 339 -0.93 5.66 -19.55
N TYR A 340 -0.32 6.38 -18.67
CA TYR A 340 0.93 5.95 -18.06
C TYR A 340 0.61 4.86 -17.05
N GLY A 341 0.66 3.61 -17.52
CA GLY A 341 0.56 2.47 -16.62
C GLY A 341 1.59 2.60 -15.52
N SER A 342 1.26 2.26 -14.28
CA SER A 342 2.25 2.25 -13.22
C SER A 342 3.41 1.35 -13.64
N LEU A 343 4.60 1.92 -13.71
CA LEU A 343 5.82 1.15 -13.76
C LEU A 343 5.83 0.30 -12.48
N ALA A 344 5.63 -1.01 -12.64
CA ALA A 344 5.85 -2.06 -11.64
C ALA A 344 5.75 -1.60 -10.17
N GLY A 345 4.58 -1.16 -9.72
CA GLY A 345 4.29 -0.99 -8.30
C GLY A 345 4.04 -2.36 -7.69
N ASP A 346 4.78 -2.69 -6.64
CA ASP A 346 4.64 -3.93 -5.92
C ASP A 346 4.00 -3.67 -4.56
N THR A 347 3.04 -4.48 -4.18
CA THR A 347 2.16 -4.23 -3.03
C THR A 347 1.69 -5.55 -2.46
N VAL A 348 1.29 -5.58 -1.20
CA VAL A 348 0.58 -6.72 -0.63
C VAL A 348 -0.87 -6.37 -0.36
N TYR A 349 -1.72 -7.37 -0.54
CA TYR A 349 -3.12 -7.36 -0.14
C TYR A 349 -3.34 -8.37 0.99
N ILE A 350 -4.05 -7.94 2.01
CA ILE A 350 -4.43 -8.74 3.17
C ILE A 350 -5.94 -8.69 3.29
N ALA A 351 -6.57 -9.84 3.46
CA ALA A 351 -7.96 -9.90 3.91
C ALA A 351 -8.05 -10.74 5.18
N ALA A 352 -8.85 -10.27 6.13
CA ALA A 352 -9.15 -10.98 7.36
C ALA A 352 -10.65 -10.91 7.65
N VAL A 353 -11.20 -12.01 8.14
CA VAL A 353 -12.60 -12.09 8.61
C VAL A 353 -12.58 -12.80 9.95
N ASP A 354 -13.29 -12.27 10.96
CA ASP A 354 -13.44 -12.92 12.26
C ASP A 354 -14.75 -13.72 12.39
N ALA A 355 -14.96 -14.36 13.53
CA ALA A 355 -16.13 -15.19 13.80
C ALA A 355 -17.42 -14.38 13.91
N ASP A 356 -17.35 -13.08 14.19
CA ASP A 356 -18.50 -12.18 14.28
C ASP A 356 -18.90 -11.63 12.89
N GLY A 357 -18.11 -11.95 11.84
CA GLY A 357 -18.36 -11.49 10.48
C GLY A 357 -17.78 -10.11 10.18
N ASN A 358 -16.97 -9.51 11.07
CA ASN A 358 -16.21 -8.32 10.73
C ASN A 358 -15.15 -8.68 9.70
N ALA A 359 -14.91 -7.77 8.74
CA ALA A 359 -13.97 -8.02 7.67
C ALA A 359 -13.02 -6.84 7.47
N VAL A 360 -11.79 -7.15 7.13
CA VAL A 360 -10.75 -6.19 6.77
C VAL A 360 -10.25 -6.48 5.37
N SER A 361 -10.15 -5.42 4.56
CA SER A 361 -9.45 -5.37 3.28
C SER A 361 -8.35 -4.34 3.43
N LEU A 362 -7.09 -4.77 3.38
CA LEU A 362 -5.91 -3.95 3.67
C LEU A 362 -4.90 -4.04 2.55
N ILE A 363 -4.52 -2.88 2.02
CA ILE A 363 -3.36 -2.71 1.17
C ILE A 363 -2.21 -2.17 2.01
N HIS A 364 -1.03 -2.81 1.94
CA HIS A 364 0.18 -2.35 2.63
C HIS A 364 1.37 -2.42 1.65
N SER A 365 2.11 -1.32 1.51
CA SER A 365 3.06 -1.18 0.41
C SER A 365 4.27 -0.30 0.76
N LEU A 366 5.41 -0.65 0.16
CA LEU A 366 6.57 0.24 0.00
C LEU A 366 6.54 0.98 -1.35
N TYR A 367 5.56 0.73 -2.19
CA TYR A 367 5.37 1.16 -3.57
C TYR A 367 6.20 0.32 -4.55
N GLY A 368 7.50 0.54 -4.74
CA GLY A 368 8.35 -0.28 -5.60
C GLY A 368 9.03 -1.42 -4.84
N GLY A 369 9.48 -2.46 -5.54
CA GLY A 369 10.20 -3.57 -4.91
C GLY A 369 11.37 -3.09 -4.05
N PHE A 370 11.38 -3.37 -2.73
CA PHE A 370 12.27 -2.79 -1.71
C PHE A 370 12.16 -1.26 -1.54
N GLY A 371 11.04 -0.64 -1.94
CA GLY A 371 10.82 0.79 -1.74
C GLY A 371 11.92 1.65 -2.34
N ALA A 372 12.48 2.54 -1.55
CA ALA A 372 13.61 3.38 -1.91
C ALA A 372 14.96 2.62 -1.98
N ALA A 373 14.97 1.32 -1.69
CA ALA A 373 16.14 0.45 -1.56
C ALA A 373 17.14 0.90 -0.48
N VAL A 374 16.68 1.63 0.51
CA VAL A 374 17.46 2.06 1.67
C VAL A 374 16.86 1.55 2.97
N VAL A 375 17.71 1.24 3.93
CA VAL A 375 17.34 0.97 5.31
C VAL A 375 17.81 2.14 6.17
N ALA A 376 16.93 2.68 6.99
CA ALA A 376 17.22 3.88 7.77
C ALA A 376 18.04 3.56 9.04
N GLY A 377 19.35 3.56 8.91
CA GLY A 377 20.28 3.36 10.01
C GLY A 377 20.02 2.05 10.78
N ARG A 378 20.10 2.12 12.11
CA ARG A 378 19.91 0.99 13.01
C ARG A 378 18.44 0.70 13.36
N THR A 379 17.51 1.15 12.56
CA THR A 379 16.08 0.82 12.74
C THR A 379 15.67 -0.48 12.06
N GLY A 380 16.44 -0.95 11.07
CA GLY A 380 16.08 -2.08 10.23
C GLY A 380 14.92 -1.80 9.28
N VAL A 381 14.45 -0.56 9.19
CA VAL A 381 13.26 -0.13 8.44
C VAL A 381 13.63 0.16 6.99
N VAL A 382 13.07 -0.59 6.06
CA VAL A 382 13.10 -0.27 4.63
C VAL A 382 12.13 0.88 4.38
N LEU A 383 12.59 1.96 3.75
CA LEU A 383 11.77 3.13 3.44
C LEU A 383 11.07 2.99 2.09
N GLN A 384 9.82 3.43 2.03
CA GLN A 384 9.02 3.48 0.80
C GLN A 384 9.57 4.47 -0.23
N ASN A 385 9.13 4.32 -1.49
CA ASN A 385 9.42 5.29 -2.55
C ASN A 385 8.15 5.79 -3.26
N ARG A 386 6.99 5.78 -2.58
CA ARG A 386 5.73 6.28 -3.14
C ARG A 386 5.82 7.75 -3.56
N SER A 387 6.66 8.52 -2.88
CA SER A 387 6.94 9.91 -3.20
C SER A 387 7.48 10.14 -4.62
N ALA A 388 8.00 9.11 -5.30
CA ALA A 388 8.39 9.17 -6.70
C ALA A 388 7.20 9.42 -7.66
N TYR A 389 5.97 9.30 -7.17
CA TYR A 389 4.78 9.72 -7.92
C TYR A 389 4.58 11.24 -7.97
N PHE A 390 5.19 11.99 -7.06
CA PHE A 390 5.09 13.44 -7.13
C PHE A 390 5.73 14.00 -8.39
N SER A 391 5.08 15.01 -8.96
CA SER A 391 5.62 15.80 -10.05
C SER A 391 6.39 17.02 -9.53
N LEU A 392 7.45 17.39 -10.22
CA LEU A 392 8.13 18.69 -10.00
C LEU A 392 7.58 19.79 -10.90
N ASP A 393 6.61 19.49 -11.78
CA ASP A 393 5.86 20.50 -12.53
C ASP A 393 4.84 21.19 -11.62
N PRO A 394 4.94 22.52 -11.41
CA PRO A 394 4.02 23.26 -10.56
C PRO A 394 2.56 23.26 -11.06
N ALA A 395 2.33 22.98 -12.34
CA ALA A 395 0.98 22.88 -12.92
C ALA A 395 0.32 21.51 -12.68
N ASN A 396 1.08 20.49 -12.29
CA ASN A 396 0.55 19.15 -12.07
C ASN A 396 -0.26 19.09 -10.77
N PRO A 397 -1.48 18.53 -10.75
CA PRO A 397 -2.27 18.37 -9.53
C PRO A 397 -1.56 17.55 -8.47
N ASN A 398 -0.70 16.60 -8.86
CA ASN A 398 0.12 15.77 -7.96
C ASN A 398 1.55 16.34 -7.77
N ARG A 399 1.74 17.67 -7.84
CA ARG A 399 3.04 18.30 -7.56
C ARG A 399 3.47 18.12 -6.11
N VAL A 400 4.78 18.14 -5.88
CA VAL A 400 5.36 18.11 -4.52
C VAL A 400 4.93 19.35 -3.74
N GLU A 401 4.31 19.14 -2.59
CA GLU A 401 3.97 20.17 -1.60
C GLU A 401 4.09 19.63 -0.18
N PRO A 402 4.59 20.42 0.80
CA PRO A 402 4.66 20.00 2.19
C PRO A 402 3.30 19.57 2.75
N GLY A 403 3.27 18.45 3.47
CA GLY A 403 2.05 17.89 4.08
C GLY A 403 1.11 17.16 3.14
N LYS A 404 1.40 17.14 1.85
CA LYS A 404 0.61 16.44 0.82
C LYS A 404 0.93 14.96 0.77
N THR A 405 -0.09 14.13 0.56
CA THR A 405 0.07 12.71 0.28
C THR A 405 0.18 12.50 -1.24
N PRO A 406 1.19 11.76 -1.73
CA PRO A 406 1.28 11.44 -3.16
C PRO A 406 0.17 10.48 -3.60
N LEU A 407 -0.08 10.45 -4.90
CA LEU A 407 -0.95 9.50 -5.57
C LEU A 407 -0.61 8.05 -5.21
#